data_414c877ff9fdf7f13802d27d62441ac2
#
_entry.id   414c877ff9fdf7f13802d27d62441ac2
#
_cell.length_a   1.000
_cell.length_b   1.000
_cell.length_c   1.000
_cell.angle_alpha   90.00
_cell.angle_beta   90.00
_cell.angle_gamma   90.00
#
_symmetry.space_group_name_H-M   'P 1'
#
loop_
_entity.id
_entity.type
_entity.pdbx_description
1 polymer ?
#
loop_
_entity_poly.entity_id
_entity_poly.type
_entity_poly.pdbx_seq_one_letter_code
_entity_poly.pdbx_strand_id
1 'polypeptide(L)'
;FINRVIFFFFLSILQPILFVTGVWNKGVYDPVVGYSEQFQEFLVVECPTEYPTEKYKNRSDCPGRTEVNVRTLYYSDAEVGDYIIQNLQPAPPSSEHILGTDSLGRDVFSQIMEGSQVAFVLGLLSATLGVGISTILGTIAAFFGGKIDAYLMRQSDLILMLPTLPLLFIISAFAELQVWHLAVVLGTIGGLGGSVITIKSQALQVKVKPFVDSARITGGSQMNILFSHVLPNVAPLALLFMVFSVTGAIASESVLSFLGLLNIDMSWGLMIYLAQVEGFIFSGMKFWWLILPAGLSVTFLTGGFYLVGRGLDEVFNPRLRDR
;
A
#
# COMPACT_ATOMS: atom_id res chain seq x y z
N PHE A 1 17.92 -1.45 -11.05
CA PHE A 1 17.00 -1.91 -10.02
C PHE A 1 16.62 -0.79 -9.04
N ILE A 2 17.62 -0.14 -8.49
CA ILE A 2 17.52 1.10 -7.70
C ILE A 2 16.62 2.13 -8.42
N ASN A 3 16.64 2.18 -9.73
CA ASN A 3 15.83 3.09 -10.55
C ASN A 3 14.31 2.91 -10.34
N ARG A 4 13.81 1.73 -9.96
CA ARG A 4 12.36 1.52 -9.74
C ARG A 4 11.88 2.04 -8.39
N VAL A 5 12.65 1.84 -7.32
CA VAL A 5 12.36 2.45 -6.01
C VAL A 5 12.47 3.97 -6.12
N ILE A 6 13.50 4.45 -6.81
CA ILE A 6 13.70 5.86 -7.12
C ILE A 6 12.51 6.40 -7.92
N PHE A 7 11.97 5.64 -8.87
CA PHE A 7 10.80 6.05 -9.65
C PHE A 7 9.58 6.33 -8.76
N PHE A 8 9.20 5.42 -7.85
CA PHE A 8 8.07 5.65 -6.95
C PHE A 8 8.37 6.71 -5.89
N PHE A 9 9.61 6.84 -5.45
CA PHE A 9 10.04 7.94 -4.59
C PHE A 9 9.89 9.29 -5.31
N PHE A 10 10.32 9.40 -6.57
CA PHE A 10 10.09 10.58 -7.37
C PHE A 10 8.60 10.84 -7.62
N LEU A 11 7.80 9.80 -7.85
CA LEU A 11 6.36 9.95 -8.01
C LEU A 11 5.73 10.57 -6.75
N SER A 12 6.12 10.11 -5.56
CA SER A 12 5.57 10.62 -4.30
C SER A 12 5.91 12.08 -4.02
N ILE A 13 7.05 12.57 -4.52
CA ILE A 13 7.46 13.98 -4.39
C ILE A 13 6.99 14.81 -5.59
N LEU A 14 6.93 14.20 -6.77
CA LEU A 14 6.62 14.88 -8.02
C LEU A 14 5.19 15.41 -8.04
N GLN A 15 4.22 14.67 -7.54
CA GLN A 15 2.81 15.06 -7.55
C GLN A 15 2.55 16.41 -6.86
N PRO A 16 2.95 16.63 -5.60
CA PRO A 16 2.74 17.93 -4.98
C PRO A 16 3.48 19.07 -5.69
N ILE A 17 4.65 18.80 -6.27
CA ILE A 17 5.40 19.81 -7.05
C ILE A 17 4.64 20.16 -8.33
N LEU A 18 4.18 19.16 -9.09
CA LEU A 18 3.42 19.39 -10.31
C LEU A 18 2.10 20.09 -10.06
N PHE A 19 1.45 19.79 -8.92
CA PHE A 19 0.22 20.46 -8.51
C PHE A 19 0.47 21.94 -8.16
N VAL A 20 1.45 22.22 -7.31
CA VAL A 20 1.81 23.59 -6.89
C VAL A 20 2.31 24.45 -8.07
N THR A 21 3.02 23.83 -9.01
CA THR A 21 3.53 24.55 -10.20
C THR A 21 2.47 24.74 -11.29
N GLY A 22 1.26 24.16 -11.12
CA GLY A 22 0.19 24.23 -12.11
C GLY A 22 0.41 23.41 -13.39
N VAL A 23 1.48 22.62 -13.44
CA VAL A 23 1.76 21.71 -14.58
C VAL A 23 0.79 20.54 -14.59
N TRP A 24 0.38 20.10 -13.41
CA TRP A 24 -0.64 19.06 -13.20
C TRP A 24 -1.73 19.59 -12.29
N ASN A 25 -2.85 19.99 -12.86
CA ASN A 25 -3.97 20.61 -12.16
C ASN A 25 -5.16 19.68 -11.94
N LYS A 26 -5.04 18.39 -12.30
CA LYS A 26 -6.09 17.39 -12.10
C LYS A 26 -6.00 16.88 -10.67
N GLY A 27 -6.81 17.48 -9.79
CA GLY A 27 -6.85 17.11 -8.37
C GLY A 27 -7.42 15.72 -8.17
N VAL A 28 -6.83 14.97 -7.22
CA VAL A 28 -7.31 13.63 -6.83
C VAL A 28 -8.72 13.70 -6.28
N TYR A 29 -9.05 14.81 -5.64
CA TYR A 29 -10.33 15.03 -4.93
C TYR A 29 -11.25 16.01 -5.63
N ASP A 30 -10.90 16.49 -6.81
CA ASP A 30 -11.75 17.42 -7.54
C ASP A 30 -12.80 16.64 -8.37
N PRO A 31 -14.02 16.45 -7.84
CA PRO A 31 -15.09 15.80 -8.61
C PRO A 31 -15.65 16.73 -9.71
N VAL A 32 -15.22 18.01 -9.72
CA VAL A 32 -15.78 19.05 -10.61
C VAL A 32 -15.08 19.05 -11.96
N VAL A 33 -13.84 18.57 -12.04
CA VAL A 33 -13.13 18.42 -13.32
C VAL A 33 -13.82 17.35 -14.15
N GLY A 34 -14.74 17.77 -15.00
CA GLY A 34 -15.50 16.87 -15.85
C GLY A 34 -16.96 16.63 -15.44
N TYR A 35 -17.52 17.41 -14.49
CA TYR A 35 -18.94 17.26 -14.16
C TYR A 35 -19.85 17.47 -15.36
N SER A 36 -19.48 18.33 -16.29
CA SER A 36 -20.18 18.52 -17.58
C SER A 36 -19.95 17.35 -18.56
N GLU A 37 -18.88 16.56 -18.37
CA GLU A 37 -18.54 15.40 -19.19
C GLU A 37 -18.95 14.08 -18.53
N GLN A 38 -19.33 14.11 -17.23
CA GLN A 38 -19.76 12.94 -16.49
C GLN A 38 -21.15 12.45 -16.88
N PHE A 39 -22.03 13.36 -17.27
CA PHE A 39 -23.42 13.05 -17.53
C PHE A 39 -23.79 13.36 -18.97
N GLN A 40 -24.43 12.40 -19.61
CA GLN A 40 -25.01 12.56 -20.92
C GLN A 40 -26.46 12.13 -20.89
N GLU A 41 -27.28 12.88 -21.62
CA GLU A 41 -28.69 12.50 -21.85
C GLU A 41 -28.74 11.34 -22.86
N PHE A 42 -29.47 10.32 -22.48
CA PHE A 42 -29.76 9.17 -23.31
C PHE A 42 -31.25 9.03 -23.51
N LEU A 43 -31.67 8.80 -24.75
CA LEU A 43 -33.05 8.45 -25.06
C LEU A 43 -33.29 6.98 -24.70
N VAL A 44 -34.31 6.73 -23.91
CA VAL A 44 -34.75 5.37 -23.61
C VAL A 44 -35.45 4.75 -24.78
N VAL A 45 -34.91 3.65 -25.29
CA VAL A 45 -35.44 2.91 -26.45
C VAL A 45 -35.65 1.45 -26.07
N GLU A 46 -36.57 0.79 -26.76
CA GLU A 46 -36.69 -0.66 -26.70
C GLU A 46 -35.99 -1.30 -27.89
N CYS A 47 -34.91 -2.02 -27.62
CA CYS A 47 -34.15 -2.70 -28.65
C CYS A 47 -34.72 -4.09 -28.97
N PRO A 48 -34.65 -4.53 -30.25
CA PRO A 48 -35.05 -5.87 -30.62
C PRO A 48 -34.13 -6.90 -29.92
N THR A 49 -34.78 -7.92 -29.38
CA THR A 49 -34.14 -9.15 -28.88
C THR A 49 -34.45 -10.29 -29.82
N GLU A 50 -34.33 -11.53 -29.38
CA GLU A 50 -34.83 -12.70 -30.14
C GLU A 50 -36.32 -12.58 -30.55
N TYR A 51 -37.08 -11.73 -29.80
CA TYR A 51 -38.46 -11.36 -30.14
C TYR A 51 -38.55 -9.85 -30.40
N PRO A 52 -38.14 -9.35 -31.57
CA PRO A 52 -38.11 -7.92 -31.86
C PRO A 52 -39.51 -7.34 -31.88
N THR A 53 -39.68 -6.17 -31.23
CA THR A 53 -40.91 -5.39 -31.35
C THR A 53 -41.03 -4.77 -32.74
N GLU A 54 -42.25 -4.57 -33.23
CA GLU A 54 -42.49 -4.03 -34.59
C GLU A 54 -41.74 -2.71 -34.85
N LYS A 55 -41.60 -1.85 -33.83
CA LYS A 55 -40.99 -0.52 -33.93
C LYS A 55 -39.48 -0.57 -34.28
N TYR A 56 -38.76 -1.64 -33.92
CA TYR A 56 -37.30 -1.73 -34.11
C TYR A 56 -36.85 -2.96 -34.89
N LYS A 57 -37.77 -3.58 -35.61
CA LYS A 57 -37.59 -4.85 -36.32
C LYS A 57 -36.44 -4.87 -37.33
N ASN A 58 -36.07 -3.72 -37.88
CA ASN A 58 -35.02 -3.59 -38.90
C ASN A 58 -33.82 -2.74 -38.40
N ARG A 59 -33.70 -2.48 -37.12
CA ARG A 59 -32.63 -1.63 -36.58
C ARG A 59 -31.44 -2.48 -36.16
N SER A 60 -30.32 -2.34 -36.87
CA SER A 60 -29.07 -3.08 -36.60
C SER A 60 -28.18 -2.45 -35.53
N ASP A 61 -28.41 -1.18 -35.22
CA ASP A 61 -27.58 -0.34 -34.36
C ASP A 61 -28.23 0.03 -33.01
N CYS A 62 -29.17 -0.74 -32.53
CA CYS A 62 -29.89 -0.48 -31.30
C CYS A 62 -29.21 -1.15 -30.09
N PRO A 63 -28.98 -0.41 -28.98
CA PRO A 63 -29.12 1.03 -28.83
C PRO A 63 -28.03 1.79 -29.58
N GLY A 64 -28.40 2.98 -30.15
CA GLY A 64 -27.43 3.90 -30.73
C GLY A 64 -26.53 4.56 -29.66
N ARG A 65 -25.57 5.42 -30.10
CA ARG A 65 -24.59 6.06 -29.21
C ARG A 65 -25.20 6.92 -28.08
N THR A 66 -26.36 7.50 -28.33
CA THR A 66 -27.11 8.35 -27.39
C THR A 66 -28.42 7.71 -26.96
N GLU A 67 -28.48 6.42 -26.95
CA GLU A 67 -29.67 5.65 -26.61
C GLU A 67 -29.33 4.56 -25.61
N VAL A 68 -30.29 4.24 -24.76
CA VAL A 68 -30.16 3.14 -23.77
C VAL A 68 -31.38 2.22 -23.91
N ASN A 69 -31.14 0.93 -23.84
CA ASN A 69 -32.23 -0.04 -23.88
C ASN A 69 -32.95 -0.06 -22.53
N VAL A 70 -34.27 0.14 -22.55
CA VAL A 70 -35.15 0.11 -21.37
C VAL A 70 -34.95 -1.16 -20.53
N ARG A 71 -34.62 -2.29 -21.17
CA ARG A 71 -34.41 -3.58 -20.47
C ARG A 71 -33.11 -3.66 -19.66
N THR A 72 -32.17 -2.73 -19.88
CA THR A 72 -30.94 -2.64 -19.11
C THR A 72 -31.07 -1.73 -17.89
N LEU A 73 -32.20 -1.06 -17.74
CA LEU A 73 -32.49 -0.15 -16.62
C LEU A 73 -33.19 -0.92 -15.49
N TYR A 74 -32.40 -1.44 -14.56
CA TYR A 74 -32.92 -2.32 -13.48
C TYR A 74 -33.79 -1.62 -12.42
N TYR A 75 -33.69 -0.30 -12.25
CA TYR A 75 -34.35 0.47 -11.17
C TYR A 75 -34.87 1.83 -11.62
N SER A 76 -35.23 2.00 -12.87
CA SER A 76 -35.74 3.26 -13.40
C SER A 76 -37.22 3.11 -13.76
N ASP A 77 -38.06 4.04 -13.32
CA ASP A 77 -39.44 4.18 -13.77
C ASP A 77 -39.52 4.79 -15.20
N ALA A 78 -38.40 4.87 -15.91
CA ALA A 78 -38.32 5.46 -17.23
C ALA A 78 -39.01 4.59 -18.28
N GLU A 79 -39.87 5.20 -19.10
CA GLU A 79 -40.57 4.58 -20.21
C GLU A 79 -39.85 4.82 -21.53
N VAL A 80 -40.18 4.03 -22.52
CA VAL A 80 -39.65 4.20 -23.88
C VAL A 80 -40.05 5.56 -24.47
N GLY A 81 -39.07 6.38 -24.78
CA GLY A 81 -39.26 7.76 -25.24
C GLY A 81 -38.84 8.82 -24.23
N ASP A 82 -38.54 8.41 -22.98
CA ASP A 82 -38.02 9.33 -21.99
C ASP A 82 -36.54 9.63 -22.22
N TYR A 83 -36.09 10.75 -21.68
CA TYR A 83 -34.66 11.10 -21.61
C TYR A 83 -34.16 10.84 -20.20
N ILE A 84 -33.09 10.06 -20.10
CA ILE A 84 -32.40 9.80 -18.84
C ILE A 84 -30.98 10.32 -18.90
N ILE A 85 -30.49 10.77 -17.75
CA ILE A 85 -29.11 11.19 -17.61
C ILE A 85 -28.29 10.01 -17.09
N GLN A 86 -27.31 9.58 -17.88
CA GLN A 86 -26.37 8.54 -17.44
C GLN A 86 -24.99 9.10 -17.15
N ASN A 87 -24.36 8.54 -16.15
CA ASN A 87 -22.97 8.83 -15.84
C ASN A 87 -22.05 8.13 -16.83
N LEU A 88 -21.20 8.91 -17.52
CA LEU A 88 -20.18 8.40 -18.45
C LEU A 88 -18.92 7.86 -17.76
N GLN A 89 -18.82 8.05 -16.47
CA GLN A 89 -17.69 7.58 -15.67
C GLN A 89 -17.89 6.11 -15.24
N PRO A 90 -16.82 5.34 -15.14
CA PRO A 90 -15.40 5.70 -15.35
C PRO A 90 -15.03 5.83 -16.83
N ALA A 91 -14.35 6.91 -17.20
CA ALA A 91 -13.87 7.14 -18.55
C ALA A 91 -12.55 6.40 -18.83
N PRO A 92 -12.37 5.83 -20.04
CA PRO A 92 -11.13 5.15 -20.40
C PRO A 92 -9.95 6.12 -20.55
N PRO A 93 -8.71 5.61 -20.60
CA PRO A 93 -7.52 6.40 -20.85
C PRO A 93 -7.65 7.31 -22.07
N SER A 94 -7.28 8.57 -21.93
CA SER A 94 -7.36 9.63 -22.95
C SER A 94 -6.15 10.57 -22.90
N SER A 95 -6.09 11.55 -23.79
CA SER A 95 -5.05 12.60 -23.76
C SER A 95 -5.18 13.51 -22.53
N GLU A 96 -6.38 13.65 -21.97
CA GLU A 96 -6.63 14.45 -20.76
C GLU A 96 -6.41 13.65 -19.49
N HIS A 97 -6.75 12.36 -19.49
CA HIS A 97 -6.59 11.43 -18.39
C HIS A 97 -5.78 10.22 -18.85
N ILE A 98 -4.47 10.24 -18.64
CA ILE A 98 -3.51 9.23 -19.17
C ILE A 98 -3.90 7.80 -18.76
N LEU A 99 -4.37 7.61 -17.54
CA LEU A 99 -4.87 6.33 -17.03
C LEU A 99 -6.40 6.31 -16.86
N GLY A 100 -7.12 7.23 -17.52
CA GLY A 100 -8.56 7.33 -17.38
C GLY A 100 -9.01 7.92 -16.05
N THR A 101 -10.30 7.79 -15.76
CA THR A 101 -10.94 8.26 -14.53
C THR A 101 -11.61 7.12 -13.78
N ASP A 102 -11.86 7.35 -12.48
CA ASP A 102 -12.72 6.48 -11.67
C ASP A 102 -14.22 6.83 -11.83
N SER A 103 -15.08 6.14 -11.09
CA SER A 103 -16.52 6.36 -11.11
C SER A 103 -16.97 7.76 -10.66
N LEU A 104 -16.12 8.45 -9.91
CA LEU A 104 -16.35 9.83 -9.45
C LEU A 104 -15.73 10.87 -10.39
N GLY A 105 -15.14 10.46 -11.52
CA GLY A 105 -14.46 11.34 -12.46
C GLY A 105 -13.06 11.79 -12.03
N ARG A 106 -12.50 11.18 -10.96
CA ARG A 106 -11.16 11.55 -10.49
C ARG A 106 -10.09 10.88 -11.35
N ASP A 107 -9.02 11.61 -11.61
CA ASP A 107 -7.91 11.12 -12.45
C ASP A 107 -7.13 9.97 -11.78
N VAL A 108 -7.10 8.81 -12.42
CA VAL A 108 -6.45 7.60 -11.89
C VAL A 108 -4.94 7.78 -11.71
N PHE A 109 -4.27 8.50 -12.62
CA PHE A 109 -2.83 8.73 -12.50
C PHE A 109 -2.49 9.62 -11.29
N SER A 110 -3.29 10.66 -11.04
CA SER A 110 -3.14 11.51 -9.84
C SER A 110 -3.35 10.72 -8.55
N GLN A 111 -4.34 9.80 -8.54
CA GLN A 111 -4.57 8.91 -7.40
C GLN A 111 -3.38 7.97 -7.15
N ILE A 112 -2.74 7.45 -8.19
CA ILE A 112 -1.53 6.61 -8.06
C ILE A 112 -0.37 7.40 -7.45
N MET A 113 -0.19 8.65 -7.86
CA MET A 113 0.85 9.52 -7.29
C MET A 113 0.60 9.81 -5.81
N GLU A 114 -0.65 10.11 -5.44
CA GLU A 114 -1.04 10.34 -4.04
C GLU A 114 -0.86 9.08 -3.20
N GLY A 115 -1.34 7.93 -3.69
CA GLY A 115 -1.17 6.63 -3.03
C GLY A 115 0.30 6.26 -2.82
N SER A 116 1.21 6.72 -3.68
CA SER A 116 2.64 6.50 -3.50
C SER A 116 3.20 7.22 -2.27
N GLN A 117 2.73 8.42 -1.95
CA GLN A 117 3.13 9.14 -0.73
C GLN A 117 2.69 8.38 0.52
N VAL A 118 1.42 7.94 0.53
CA VAL A 118 0.87 7.16 1.65
C VAL A 118 1.70 5.89 1.88
N ALA A 119 1.99 5.15 0.81
CA ALA A 119 2.77 3.92 0.88
C ALA A 119 4.20 4.15 1.43
N PHE A 120 4.88 5.22 0.97
CA PHE A 120 6.22 5.57 1.46
C PHE A 120 6.21 6.00 2.92
N VAL A 121 5.33 6.92 3.30
CA VAL A 121 5.26 7.44 4.68
C VAL A 121 4.95 6.30 5.64
N LEU A 122 3.94 5.50 5.35
CA LEU A 122 3.54 4.36 6.17
C LEU A 122 4.66 3.33 6.26
N GLY A 123 5.23 2.94 5.12
CA GLY A 123 6.28 1.93 5.05
C GLY A 123 7.53 2.33 5.84
N LEU A 124 8.05 3.54 5.61
CA LEU A 124 9.25 4.02 6.29
C LEU A 124 9.02 4.26 7.78
N LEU A 125 7.89 4.87 8.16
CA LEU A 125 7.58 5.13 9.56
C LEU A 125 7.40 3.82 10.35
N SER A 126 6.62 2.89 9.82
CA SER A 126 6.43 1.57 10.42
C SER A 126 7.74 0.79 10.56
N ALA A 127 8.55 0.76 9.49
CA ALA A 127 9.84 0.07 9.49
C ALA A 127 10.83 0.70 10.47
N THR A 128 10.92 2.02 10.51
CA THR A 128 11.82 2.73 11.43
C THR A 128 11.45 2.46 12.87
N LEU A 129 10.17 2.55 13.22
CA LEU A 129 9.68 2.24 14.56
C LEU A 129 9.91 0.77 14.91
N GLY A 130 9.52 -0.15 14.06
CA GLY A 130 9.61 -1.58 14.31
C GLY A 130 11.05 -2.06 14.45
N VAL A 131 11.91 -1.68 13.52
CA VAL A 131 13.32 -2.05 13.57
C VAL A 131 14.06 -1.34 14.70
N GLY A 132 13.71 -0.10 15.02
CA GLY A 132 14.23 0.60 16.19
C GLY A 132 13.91 -0.14 17.49
N ILE A 133 12.64 -0.51 17.69
CA ILE A 133 12.19 -1.29 18.86
C ILE A 133 12.93 -2.64 18.91
N SER A 134 12.92 -3.41 17.82
CA SER A 134 13.54 -4.74 17.79
C SER A 134 15.06 -4.69 18.02
N THR A 135 15.73 -3.67 17.49
CA THR A 135 17.18 -3.52 17.64
C THR A 135 17.53 -3.20 19.08
N ILE A 136 16.82 -2.29 19.72
CA ILE A 136 17.05 -1.94 21.13
C ILE A 136 16.74 -3.14 22.02
N LEU A 137 15.54 -3.74 21.91
CA LEU A 137 15.11 -4.84 22.76
C LEU A 137 15.93 -6.11 22.55
N GLY A 138 16.21 -6.48 21.30
CA GLY A 138 17.03 -7.65 20.96
C GLY A 138 18.47 -7.52 21.47
N THR A 139 19.06 -6.33 21.34
CA THR A 139 20.42 -6.06 21.84
C THR A 139 20.47 -6.05 23.36
N ILE A 140 19.48 -5.46 24.05
CA ILE A 140 19.36 -5.48 25.50
C ILE A 140 19.19 -6.92 26.00
N ALA A 141 18.31 -7.69 25.42
CA ALA A 141 18.08 -9.09 25.78
C ALA A 141 19.36 -9.93 25.66
N ALA A 142 20.10 -9.79 24.57
CA ALA A 142 21.37 -10.47 24.34
C ALA A 142 22.46 -10.04 25.34
N PHE A 143 22.56 -8.74 25.60
CA PHE A 143 23.63 -8.18 26.40
C PHE A 143 23.50 -8.53 27.88
N PHE A 144 22.32 -8.29 28.48
CA PHE A 144 22.10 -8.54 29.91
C PHE A 144 21.76 -10.01 30.19
N GLY A 145 21.01 -10.68 29.32
CA GLY A 145 20.63 -12.07 29.54
C GLY A 145 19.67 -12.28 30.71
N GLY A 146 19.63 -13.52 31.22
CA GLY A 146 18.91 -13.87 32.46
C GLY A 146 17.42 -13.52 32.45
N LYS A 147 16.94 -12.85 33.51
CA LYS A 147 15.51 -12.50 33.65
C LYS A 147 15.03 -11.46 32.64
N ILE A 148 15.90 -10.53 32.24
CA ILE A 148 15.59 -9.50 31.22
C ILE A 148 15.36 -10.17 29.88
N ASP A 149 16.25 -11.04 29.49
CA ASP A 149 16.11 -11.83 28.27
C ASP A 149 14.83 -12.68 28.28
N ALA A 150 14.60 -13.44 29.35
CA ALA A 150 13.43 -14.28 29.49
C ALA A 150 12.12 -13.50 29.39
N TYR A 151 12.06 -12.30 29.99
CA TYR A 151 10.89 -11.43 29.93
C TYR A 151 10.65 -10.89 28.52
N LEU A 152 11.68 -10.32 27.89
CA LEU A 152 11.56 -9.73 26.54
C LEU A 152 11.21 -10.79 25.48
N MET A 153 11.84 -11.96 25.55
CA MET A 153 11.53 -13.05 24.60
C MET A 153 10.10 -13.55 24.79
N ARG A 154 9.61 -13.63 26.03
CA ARG A 154 8.23 -14.03 26.29
C ARG A 154 7.20 -13.08 25.66
N GLN A 155 7.48 -11.76 25.68
CA GLN A 155 6.62 -10.79 24.98
C GLN A 155 6.67 -11.01 23.46
N SER A 156 7.86 -11.24 22.90
CA SER A 156 8.00 -11.53 21.47
C SER A 156 7.27 -12.82 21.07
N ASP A 157 7.37 -13.88 21.86
CA ASP A 157 6.67 -15.13 21.61
C ASP A 157 5.14 -14.95 21.62
N LEU A 158 4.61 -14.16 22.56
CA LEU A 158 3.17 -13.84 22.61
C LEU A 158 2.71 -13.08 21.34
N ILE A 159 3.47 -12.10 20.89
CA ILE A 159 3.15 -11.35 19.68
C ILE A 159 3.19 -12.25 18.43
N LEU A 160 4.17 -13.17 18.35
CA LEU A 160 4.28 -14.11 17.23
C LEU A 160 3.13 -15.12 17.16
N MET A 161 2.48 -15.43 18.29
CA MET A 161 1.30 -16.29 18.33
C MET A 161 0.06 -15.60 17.76
N LEU A 162 0.04 -14.27 17.72
CA LEU A 162 -1.10 -13.51 17.22
C LEU A 162 -1.01 -13.40 15.69
N PRO A 163 -2.01 -13.87 14.95
CA PRO A 163 -2.03 -13.68 13.50
C PRO A 163 -2.25 -12.19 13.19
N THR A 164 -1.27 -11.57 12.54
CA THR A 164 -1.20 -10.10 12.35
C THR A 164 -2.43 -9.54 11.64
N LEU A 165 -2.89 -10.13 10.54
CA LEU A 165 -4.05 -9.61 9.81
C LEU A 165 -5.36 -9.66 10.61
N PRO A 166 -5.75 -10.79 11.24
CA PRO A 166 -6.91 -10.82 12.14
C PRO A 166 -6.80 -9.82 13.30
N LEU A 167 -5.61 -9.61 13.87
CA LEU A 167 -5.41 -8.62 14.92
C LEU A 167 -5.68 -7.19 14.39
N LEU A 168 -5.18 -6.87 13.20
CA LEU A 168 -5.43 -5.59 12.55
C LEU A 168 -6.91 -5.38 12.23
N PHE A 169 -7.64 -6.43 11.82
CA PHE A 169 -9.09 -6.37 11.61
C PHE A 169 -9.84 -6.01 12.89
N ILE A 170 -9.45 -6.62 14.00
CA ILE A 170 -10.05 -6.31 15.30
C ILE A 170 -9.76 -4.85 15.67
N ILE A 171 -8.52 -4.40 15.54
CA ILE A 171 -8.14 -3.02 15.89
C ILE A 171 -8.90 -2.02 15.00
N SER A 172 -9.02 -2.26 13.68
CA SER A 172 -9.73 -1.36 12.77
C SER A 172 -11.24 -1.29 13.04
N ALA A 173 -11.82 -2.35 13.61
CA ALA A 173 -13.23 -2.36 14.00
C ALA A 173 -13.54 -1.48 15.25
N PHE A 174 -12.54 -1.24 16.09
CA PHE A 174 -12.70 -0.43 17.32
C PHE A 174 -12.09 0.96 17.22
N ALA A 175 -11.22 1.21 16.25
CA ALA A 175 -10.53 2.48 16.09
C ALA A 175 -10.44 2.85 14.60
N GLU A 176 -10.72 4.10 14.28
CA GLU A 176 -10.49 4.65 12.95
C GLU A 176 -8.98 4.76 12.69
N LEU A 177 -8.44 3.81 11.93
CA LEU A 177 -7.02 3.75 11.62
C LEU A 177 -6.69 4.69 10.46
N GLN A 178 -6.04 5.80 10.78
CA GLN A 178 -5.36 6.66 9.81
C GLN A 178 -3.94 6.12 9.54
N VAL A 179 -3.26 6.65 8.52
CA VAL A 179 -1.92 6.23 8.09
C VAL A 179 -0.91 6.15 9.24
N TRP A 180 -0.85 7.18 10.09
CA TRP A 180 0.11 7.23 11.19
C TRP A 180 -0.24 6.25 12.34
N HIS A 181 -1.54 6.04 12.64
CA HIS A 181 -1.97 5.03 13.61
C HIS A 181 -1.56 3.63 13.14
N LEU A 182 -1.83 3.34 11.87
CA LEU A 182 -1.47 2.06 11.27
C LEU A 182 0.06 1.85 11.28
N ALA A 183 0.84 2.90 10.97
CA ALA A 183 2.30 2.81 11.00
C ALA A 183 2.82 2.48 12.41
N VAL A 184 2.24 3.09 13.46
CA VAL A 184 2.60 2.80 14.85
C VAL A 184 2.22 1.38 15.24
N VAL A 185 1.02 0.93 14.89
CA VAL A 185 0.54 -0.43 15.19
C VAL A 185 1.42 -1.47 14.49
N LEU A 186 1.64 -1.33 13.18
CA LEU A 186 2.48 -2.24 12.41
C LEU A 186 3.93 -2.23 12.89
N GLY A 187 4.48 -1.03 13.16
CA GLY A 187 5.82 -0.88 13.70
C GLY A 187 5.98 -1.55 15.07
N THR A 188 5.01 -1.40 15.96
CA THR A 188 5.06 -2.02 17.30
C THR A 188 4.95 -3.54 17.21
N ILE A 189 3.98 -4.07 16.46
CA ILE A 189 3.81 -5.52 16.27
C ILE A 189 5.05 -6.12 15.60
N GLY A 190 5.54 -5.51 14.51
CA GLY A 190 6.73 -5.96 13.81
C GLY A 190 7.99 -5.87 14.68
N GLY A 191 8.08 -4.79 15.47
CA GLY A 191 9.21 -4.53 16.35
C GLY A 191 9.30 -5.47 17.56
N LEU A 192 8.19 -5.94 18.08
CA LEU A 192 8.13 -6.90 19.19
C LEU A 192 8.10 -8.35 18.70
N GLY A 193 7.91 -8.60 17.42
CA GLY A 193 7.79 -9.93 16.85
C GLY A 193 9.14 -10.62 16.55
N GLY A 194 9.22 -11.36 15.44
CA GLY A 194 10.36 -12.20 15.08
C GLY A 194 11.69 -11.46 14.85
N SER A 195 11.63 -10.17 14.49
CA SER A 195 12.83 -9.33 14.30
C SER A 195 13.67 -9.20 15.57
N VAL A 196 13.04 -9.11 16.75
CA VAL A 196 13.75 -9.06 18.06
C VAL A 196 14.61 -10.31 18.26
N ILE A 197 14.07 -11.50 17.94
CA ILE A 197 14.76 -12.77 18.12
C ILE A 197 15.99 -12.85 17.21
N THR A 198 15.85 -12.41 15.97
CA THR A 198 16.95 -12.44 15.00
C THR A 198 18.04 -11.42 15.36
N ILE A 199 17.64 -10.21 15.73
CA ILE A 199 18.58 -9.17 16.22
C ILE A 199 19.31 -9.64 17.50
N LYS A 200 18.60 -10.27 18.44
CA LYS A 200 19.21 -10.88 19.63
C LYS A 200 20.26 -11.90 19.24
N SER A 201 19.98 -12.80 18.32
CA SER A 201 20.94 -13.82 17.85
C SER A 201 22.23 -13.18 17.31
N GLN A 202 22.10 -12.10 16.54
CA GLN A 202 23.26 -11.35 16.05
C GLN A 202 24.02 -10.65 17.19
N ALA A 203 23.30 -10.04 18.12
CA ALA A 203 23.89 -9.35 19.27
C ALA A 203 24.65 -10.32 20.18
N LEU A 204 24.18 -11.56 20.36
CA LEU A 204 24.92 -12.61 21.09
C LEU A 204 26.25 -12.94 20.41
N GLN A 205 26.30 -13.00 19.09
CA GLN A 205 27.55 -13.23 18.35
C GLN A 205 28.53 -12.06 18.47
N VAL A 206 28.02 -10.83 18.54
CA VAL A 206 28.84 -9.62 18.73
C VAL A 206 29.37 -9.55 20.15
N LYS A 207 28.55 -9.88 21.16
CA LYS A 207 28.88 -9.80 22.60
C LYS A 207 30.13 -10.59 22.98
N VAL A 208 30.43 -11.69 22.28
CA VAL A 208 31.57 -12.59 22.57
C VAL A 208 32.83 -12.24 21.76
N LYS A 209 32.83 -11.14 21.02
CA LYS A 209 34.00 -10.73 20.24
C LYS A 209 35.07 -10.10 21.10
N PRO A 210 36.38 -10.28 20.77
CA PRO A 210 37.52 -9.80 21.58
C PRO A 210 37.50 -8.30 21.91
N PHE A 211 36.98 -7.47 20.98
CA PHE A 211 36.92 -6.03 21.20
C PHE A 211 35.92 -5.64 22.32
N VAL A 212 34.88 -6.44 22.54
CA VAL A 212 33.91 -6.24 23.64
C VAL A 212 34.58 -6.59 24.97
N ASP A 213 35.36 -7.68 25.02
CA ASP A 213 36.10 -8.07 26.22
C ASP A 213 37.21 -7.06 26.55
N SER A 214 37.90 -6.54 25.54
CA SER A 214 38.87 -5.47 25.75
C SER A 214 38.24 -4.21 26.36
N ALA A 215 37.05 -3.83 25.89
CA ALA A 215 36.29 -2.70 26.44
C ALA A 215 35.86 -2.94 27.92
N ARG A 216 35.63 -4.19 28.32
CA ARG A 216 35.36 -4.55 29.73
C ARG A 216 36.60 -4.45 30.61
N ILE A 217 37.73 -4.97 30.15
CA ILE A 217 39.01 -4.97 30.85
C ILE A 217 39.51 -3.53 31.10
N THR A 218 39.27 -2.63 30.14
CA THR A 218 39.59 -1.20 30.28
C THR A 218 38.64 -0.42 31.18
N GLY A 219 37.65 -1.09 31.82
CA GLY A 219 36.74 -0.48 32.77
C GLY A 219 35.52 0.23 32.14
N GLY A 220 35.21 -0.06 30.92
CA GLY A 220 34.00 0.48 30.26
C GLY A 220 32.71 0.09 30.97
N SER A 221 31.81 1.06 31.21
CA SER A 221 30.49 0.76 31.79
C SER A 221 29.65 -0.12 30.84
N GLN A 222 28.77 -0.95 31.41
CA GLN A 222 27.91 -1.86 30.62
C GLN A 222 27.10 -1.12 29.58
N MET A 223 26.54 0.05 29.88
CA MET A 223 25.78 0.86 28.92
C MET A 223 26.68 1.41 27.82
N ASN A 224 27.88 1.88 28.14
CA ASN A 224 28.80 2.35 27.14
C ASN A 224 29.19 1.21 26.16
N ILE A 225 29.49 0.02 26.69
CA ILE A 225 29.78 -1.15 25.86
C ILE A 225 28.61 -1.50 24.95
N LEU A 226 27.40 -1.49 25.51
CA LEU A 226 26.17 -1.77 24.75
C LEU A 226 25.98 -0.81 23.57
N PHE A 227 25.97 0.50 23.84
CA PHE A 227 25.66 1.52 22.84
C PHE A 227 26.83 1.83 21.90
N SER A 228 28.09 1.77 22.37
CA SER A 228 29.25 2.14 21.56
C SER A 228 29.88 0.96 20.83
N HIS A 229 29.68 -0.27 21.30
CA HIS A 229 30.35 -1.44 20.72
C HIS A 229 29.39 -2.50 20.20
N VAL A 230 28.31 -2.83 20.92
CA VAL A 230 27.41 -3.91 20.48
C VAL A 230 26.38 -3.40 19.47
N LEU A 231 25.65 -2.35 19.81
CA LEU A 231 24.57 -1.81 18.99
C LEU A 231 25.04 -1.39 17.57
N PRO A 232 26.17 -0.66 17.38
CA PRO A 232 26.62 -0.30 16.05
C PRO A 232 27.01 -1.49 15.18
N ASN A 233 27.47 -2.58 15.79
CA ASN A 233 27.83 -3.80 15.07
C ASN A 233 26.62 -4.68 14.69
N VAL A 234 25.45 -4.41 15.28
CA VAL A 234 24.17 -5.02 14.93
C VAL A 234 23.43 -4.19 13.87
N ALA A 235 23.71 -2.88 13.81
CA ALA A 235 23.02 -1.94 12.93
C ALA A 235 22.96 -2.36 11.42
N PRO A 236 23.99 -2.96 10.80
CA PRO A 236 23.89 -3.41 9.43
C PRO A 236 22.77 -4.42 9.20
N LEU A 237 22.58 -5.38 10.12
CA LEU A 237 21.48 -6.33 10.06
C LEU A 237 20.14 -5.64 10.32
N ALA A 238 20.08 -4.68 11.21
CA ALA A 238 18.88 -3.88 11.46
C ALA A 238 18.44 -3.11 10.21
N LEU A 239 19.37 -2.49 9.48
CA LEU A 239 19.07 -1.81 8.22
C LEU A 239 18.51 -2.76 7.15
N LEU A 240 19.02 -3.99 7.09
CA LEU A 240 18.47 -5.01 6.20
C LEU A 240 17.01 -5.34 6.57
N PHE A 241 16.72 -5.55 7.84
CA PHE A 241 15.35 -5.77 8.32
C PHE A 241 14.43 -4.59 8.06
N MET A 242 14.96 -3.35 8.14
CA MET A 242 14.19 -2.15 7.85
C MET A 242 13.62 -2.17 6.42
N VAL A 243 14.43 -2.53 5.43
CA VAL A 243 14.00 -2.60 4.03
C VAL A 243 12.91 -3.68 3.82
N PHE A 244 13.05 -4.84 4.45
CA PHE A 244 12.01 -5.88 4.38
C PHE A 244 10.74 -5.49 5.13
N SER A 245 10.86 -4.77 6.25
CA SER A 245 9.71 -4.29 7.02
C SER A 245 8.86 -3.27 6.25
N VAL A 246 9.48 -2.42 5.43
CA VAL A 246 8.75 -1.51 4.51
C VAL A 246 7.82 -2.31 3.60
N THR A 247 8.33 -3.38 2.98
CA THR A 247 7.54 -4.25 2.09
C THR A 247 6.32 -4.84 2.81
N GLY A 248 6.52 -5.35 4.02
CA GLY A 248 5.46 -5.92 4.85
C GLY A 248 4.39 -4.90 5.25
N ALA A 249 4.79 -3.69 5.60
CA ALA A 249 3.88 -2.62 5.99
C ALA A 249 3.00 -2.16 4.81
N ILE A 250 3.57 -1.95 3.63
CA ILE A 250 2.84 -1.58 2.42
C ILE A 250 1.85 -2.67 2.01
N ALA A 251 2.27 -3.94 2.06
CA ALA A 251 1.38 -5.05 1.75
C ALA A 251 0.20 -5.14 2.74
N SER A 252 0.45 -4.95 4.04
CA SER A 252 -0.59 -4.97 5.07
C SER A 252 -1.59 -3.82 4.91
N GLU A 253 -1.10 -2.61 4.61
CA GLU A 253 -1.94 -1.45 4.32
C GLU A 253 -2.84 -1.74 3.11
N SER A 254 -2.27 -2.20 2.00
CA SER A 254 -3.01 -2.47 0.77
C SER A 254 -4.11 -3.52 0.97
N VAL A 255 -3.86 -4.55 1.78
CA VAL A 255 -4.89 -5.55 2.13
C VAL A 255 -6.00 -4.94 2.98
N LEU A 256 -5.66 -4.16 4.01
CA LEU A 256 -6.66 -3.53 4.89
C LEU A 256 -7.49 -2.49 4.14
N SER A 257 -6.87 -1.67 3.30
CA SER A 257 -7.56 -0.70 2.44
C SER A 257 -8.46 -1.39 1.41
N PHE A 258 -7.99 -2.49 0.80
CA PHE A 258 -8.78 -3.31 -0.11
C PHE A 258 -10.03 -3.93 0.55
N LEU A 259 -9.98 -4.17 1.85
CA LEU A 259 -11.11 -4.65 2.63
C LEU A 259 -12.01 -3.51 3.17
N GLY A 260 -11.68 -2.25 2.89
CA GLY A 260 -12.43 -1.09 3.35
C GLY A 260 -12.33 -0.84 4.86
N LEU A 261 -11.24 -1.29 5.48
CA LEU A 261 -11.06 -1.25 6.94
C LEU A 261 -10.26 -0.05 7.44
N LEU A 262 -9.75 0.77 6.52
CA LEU A 262 -8.95 1.95 6.86
C LEU A 262 -9.68 3.24 6.53
N ASN A 263 -9.53 4.22 7.39
CA ASN A 263 -9.98 5.60 7.14
C ASN A 263 -8.79 6.40 6.57
N ILE A 264 -8.50 6.17 5.30
CA ILE A 264 -7.41 6.81 4.55
C ILE A 264 -8.03 7.46 3.32
N ASP A 265 -7.67 8.73 3.07
CA ASP A 265 -8.24 9.52 1.98
C ASP A 265 -7.92 8.93 0.60
N MET A 266 -6.70 8.43 0.42
CA MET A 266 -6.25 7.79 -0.81
C MET A 266 -5.15 6.77 -0.55
N SER A 267 -5.29 5.59 -1.15
CA SER A 267 -4.23 4.58 -1.24
C SER A 267 -4.49 3.66 -2.44
N TRP A 268 -3.48 2.90 -2.84
CA TRP A 268 -3.64 1.93 -3.94
C TRP A 268 -4.62 0.80 -3.59
N GLY A 269 -4.64 0.38 -2.31
CA GLY A 269 -5.64 -0.60 -1.82
C GLY A 269 -7.06 -0.05 -1.89
N LEU A 270 -7.26 1.20 -1.52
CA LEU A 270 -8.55 1.89 -1.58
C LEU A 270 -9.07 2.03 -3.02
N MET A 271 -8.19 2.31 -3.99
CA MET A 271 -8.58 2.34 -5.41
C MET A 271 -9.17 1.01 -5.87
N ILE A 272 -8.54 -0.10 -5.49
CA ILE A 272 -9.02 -1.45 -5.85
C ILE A 272 -10.31 -1.78 -5.09
N TYR A 273 -10.44 -1.37 -3.82
CA TYR A 273 -11.66 -1.52 -3.03
C TYR A 273 -12.85 -0.81 -3.68
N LEU A 274 -12.69 0.45 -4.08
CA LEU A 274 -13.75 1.21 -4.75
C LEU A 274 -14.18 0.54 -6.05
N ALA A 275 -13.22 0.09 -6.87
CA ALA A 275 -13.53 -0.64 -8.09
C ALA A 275 -14.26 -1.97 -7.83
N GLN A 276 -14.02 -2.60 -6.66
CA GLN A 276 -14.73 -3.81 -6.24
C GLN A 276 -16.15 -3.50 -5.78
N VAL A 277 -16.33 -2.52 -4.92
CA VAL A 277 -17.66 -2.15 -4.37
C VAL A 277 -18.62 -1.73 -5.47
N GLU A 278 -18.11 -1.03 -6.48
CA GLU A 278 -18.89 -0.60 -7.63
C GLU A 278 -19.05 -1.69 -8.71
N GLY A 279 -18.49 -2.87 -8.48
CA GLY A 279 -18.68 -4.04 -9.35
C GLY A 279 -17.82 -4.06 -10.61
N PHE A 280 -16.93 -3.09 -10.83
CA PHE A 280 -16.08 -3.03 -12.02
C PHE A 280 -15.12 -4.22 -12.14
N ILE A 281 -14.70 -4.79 -11.00
CA ILE A 281 -13.83 -5.96 -10.97
C ILE A 281 -14.47 -7.18 -11.65
N PHE A 282 -15.78 -7.29 -11.64
CA PHE A 282 -16.52 -8.39 -12.26
C PHE A 282 -16.75 -8.22 -13.76
N SER A 283 -16.43 -7.03 -14.29
CA SER A 283 -16.55 -6.72 -15.73
C SER A 283 -15.34 -7.20 -16.56
N GLY A 284 -14.47 -8.01 -15.96
CA GLY A 284 -13.25 -8.52 -16.60
C GLY A 284 -12.26 -7.39 -16.93
N MET A 285 -11.67 -7.41 -18.12
CA MET A 285 -10.67 -6.42 -18.53
C MET A 285 -11.26 -5.11 -19.06
N LYS A 286 -12.60 -4.93 -19.01
CA LYS A 286 -13.24 -3.72 -19.56
C LYS A 286 -12.77 -2.45 -18.85
N PHE A 287 -12.57 -2.51 -17.52
CA PHE A 287 -12.15 -1.39 -16.67
C PHE A 287 -10.77 -1.63 -16.06
N TRP A 288 -9.83 -2.16 -16.86
CA TRP A 288 -8.49 -2.53 -16.40
C TRP A 288 -7.71 -1.38 -15.75
N TRP A 289 -7.97 -0.13 -16.17
CA TRP A 289 -7.27 1.05 -15.66
C TRP A 289 -7.60 1.40 -14.21
N LEU A 290 -8.72 0.89 -13.68
CA LEU A 290 -9.09 1.09 -12.28
C LEU A 290 -8.31 0.17 -11.33
N ILE A 291 -7.92 -1.02 -11.79
CA ILE A 291 -7.39 -2.08 -10.94
C ILE A 291 -5.91 -2.33 -11.21
N LEU A 292 -5.55 -2.51 -12.50
CA LEU A 292 -4.23 -2.96 -12.88
C LEU A 292 -3.12 -1.97 -12.53
N PRO A 293 -3.26 -0.65 -12.74
CA PRO A 293 -2.23 0.31 -12.36
C PRO A 293 -1.99 0.36 -10.84
N ALA A 294 -3.05 0.31 -10.02
CA ALA A 294 -2.94 0.28 -8.57
C ALA A 294 -2.23 -0.99 -8.09
N GLY A 295 -2.65 -2.17 -8.57
CA GLY A 295 -2.02 -3.45 -8.25
C GLY A 295 -0.55 -3.54 -8.69
N LEU A 296 -0.22 -3.00 -9.87
CA LEU A 296 1.16 -2.91 -10.34
C LEU A 296 2.00 -1.96 -9.48
N SER A 297 1.43 -0.85 -9.01
CA SER A 297 2.12 0.10 -8.14
C SER A 297 2.52 -0.56 -6.81
N VAL A 298 1.62 -1.29 -6.17
CA VAL A 298 1.95 -2.09 -4.97
C VAL A 298 3.05 -3.09 -5.29
N THR A 299 2.92 -3.86 -6.38
CA THR A 299 3.87 -4.90 -6.77
C THR A 299 5.26 -4.34 -7.06
N PHE A 300 5.34 -3.24 -7.81
CA PHE A 300 6.63 -2.65 -8.18
C PHE A 300 7.31 -1.99 -6.98
N LEU A 301 6.57 -1.33 -6.10
CA LEU A 301 7.17 -0.72 -4.93
C LEU A 301 7.67 -1.77 -3.94
N THR A 302 6.84 -2.74 -3.57
CA THR A 302 7.22 -3.82 -2.66
C THR A 302 8.36 -4.67 -3.24
N GLY A 303 8.28 -5.04 -4.53
CA GLY A 303 9.34 -5.72 -5.24
C GLY A 303 10.64 -4.91 -5.30
N GLY A 304 10.54 -3.59 -5.48
CA GLY A 304 11.69 -2.68 -5.45
C GLY A 304 12.41 -2.71 -4.10
N PHE A 305 11.69 -2.54 -3.00
CA PHE A 305 12.27 -2.64 -1.66
C PHE A 305 12.83 -4.03 -1.37
N TYR A 306 12.11 -5.10 -1.73
CA TYR A 306 12.63 -6.47 -1.56
C TYR A 306 13.99 -6.67 -2.23
N LEU A 307 14.16 -6.14 -3.42
CA LEU A 307 15.41 -6.33 -4.17
C LEU A 307 16.53 -5.40 -3.70
N VAL A 308 16.22 -4.21 -3.19
CA VAL A 308 17.18 -3.40 -2.44
C VAL A 308 17.66 -4.17 -1.21
N GLY A 309 16.74 -4.79 -0.46
CA GLY A 309 17.09 -5.64 0.67
C GLY A 309 18.02 -6.80 0.28
N ARG A 310 17.71 -7.50 -0.80
CA ARG A 310 18.58 -8.56 -1.33
C ARG A 310 19.98 -8.06 -1.70
N GLY A 311 20.06 -6.90 -2.37
CA GLY A 311 21.35 -6.30 -2.71
C GLY A 311 22.16 -5.88 -1.47
N LEU A 312 21.50 -5.36 -0.43
CA LEU A 312 22.16 -5.04 0.84
C LEU A 312 22.64 -6.31 1.57
N ASP A 313 21.87 -7.39 1.54
CA ASP A 313 22.26 -8.68 2.13
C ASP A 313 23.57 -9.20 1.50
N GLU A 314 23.73 -9.10 0.18
CA GLU A 314 24.98 -9.48 -0.52
C GLU A 314 26.17 -8.60 -0.12
N VAL A 315 25.94 -7.32 0.18
CA VAL A 315 26.98 -6.39 0.65
C VAL A 315 27.41 -6.70 2.08
N PHE A 316 26.46 -6.98 2.97
CA PHE A 316 26.73 -7.26 4.38
C PHE A 316 27.19 -8.70 4.63
N ASN A 317 26.89 -9.64 3.73
CA ASN A 317 27.26 -11.04 3.84
C ASN A 317 28.12 -11.49 2.64
N PRO A 318 29.45 -11.24 2.66
CA PRO A 318 30.34 -11.52 1.52
C PRO A 318 30.34 -12.99 1.06
N ARG A 319 29.94 -13.92 1.93
CA ARG A 319 29.86 -15.36 1.59
C ARG A 319 28.80 -15.70 0.54
N LEU A 320 27.85 -14.79 0.30
CA LEU A 320 26.82 -14.96 -0.74
C LEU A 320 27.32 -14.51 -2.13
N ARG A 321 28.44 -13.80 -2.20
CA ARG A 321 29.00 -13.24 -3.43
C ARG A 321 29.73 -14.29 -4.30
N ASP A 322 30.15 -15.40 -3.70
CA ASP A 322 30.94 -16.46 -4.37
C ASP A 322 30.03 -17.62 -4.86
N ARG A 323 28.74 -17.42 -4.98
CA ARG A 323 27.78 -18.34 -5.62
C ARG A 323 27.10 -17.68 -6.81
#